data_c47b196190235ca5eaa0d4519158c411
#
_entry.id   c47b196190235ca5eaa0d4519158c411
#
_cell.length_a   1.000
_cell.length_b   1.000
_cell.length_c   1.000
_cell.angle_alpha   90.00
_cell.angle_beta   90.00
_cell.angle_gamma   90.00
#
_symmetry.space_group_name_H-M   'P 1'
#
loop_
_entity.id
_entity.type
_entity.pdbx_description
1 polymer ?
#
loop_
_entity_poly.entity_id
_entity_poly.type
_entity_poly.pdbx_seq_one_letter_code
_entity_poly.pdbx_strand_id
1 'polypeptide(L)'
;MTPSNASAPQANQAARPNWSAVFAVAFCVACLITVEFLPVSLLTPMAQDLGISEGVAGQSVTTTAFVALFASLFITSIIRSTDRRYVVIVFSVLLTVSCLLVSFANSFSLLLVGRACLGLALGGFWAMSASLTMRLVPKRVVPKALSVILGAVSIALVIAAPLGSFLGGIIGWRN
;
A
#
# COMPACT_ATOMS: atom_id res chain seq x y z
N MET A 1 -38.60 -34.13 -39.11
CA MET A 1 -37.33 -34.41 -38.42
C MET A 1 -36.44 -33.20 -38.57
N THR A 2 -36.46 -32.32 -37.59
CA THR A 2 -35.60 -31.14 -37.54
C THR A 2 -34.34 -31.48 -36.71
N PRO A 3 -33.13 -31.25 -37.23
CA PRO A 3 -31.93 -31.52 -36.44
C PRO A 3 -31.82 -30.52 -35.26
N SER A 4 -31.79 -31.08 -34.09
CA SER A 4 -31.49 -30.39 -32.85
C SER A 4 -30.12 -29.72 -32.95
N ASN A 5 -30.11 -28.40 -32.94
CA ASN A 5 -28.90 -27.58 -32.88
C ASN A 5 -28.38 -27.63 -31.44
N ALA A 6 -27.63 -28.66 -31.10
CA ALA A 6 -26.91 -28.75 -29.85
C ALA A 6 -25.82 -27.66 -29.86
N SER A 7 -26.14 -26.52 -29.25
CA SER A 7 -25.17 -25.47 -28.92
C SER A 7 -24.06 -26.09 -28.08
N ALA A 8 -22.91 -26.26 -28.70
CA ALA A 8 -21.69 -26.66 -28.01
C ALA A 8 -21.48 -25.74 -26.82
N PRO A 9 -21.10 -26.26 -25.62
CA PRO A 9 -20.77 -25.44 -24.48
C PRO A 9 -19.64 -24.50 -24.93
N GLN A 10 -19.88 -23.19 -24.83
CA GLN A 10 -18.83 -22.20 -25.02
C GLN A 10 -17.73 -22.56 -24.04
N ALA A 11 -16.67 -23.16 -24.54
CA ALA A 11 -15.48 -23.48 -23.80
C ALA A 11 -15.04 -22.16 -23.16
N ASN A 12 -15.22 -22.12 -21.83
CA ASN A 12 -14.81 -21.07 -20.94
C ASN A 12 -13.36 -20.69 -21.31
N GLN A 13 -13.19 -19.62 -22.10
CA GLN A 13 -11.87 -19.08 -22.42
C GLN A 13 -11.26 -18.74 -21.09
N ALA A 14 -10.44 -19.63 -20.58
CA ALA A 14 -9.72 -19.46 -19.33
C ALA A 14 -8.93 -18.16 -19.44
N ALA A 15 -9.46 -17.11 -18.84
CA ALA A 15 -8.85 -15.79 -18.85
C ALA A 15 -7.39 -15.96 -18.43
N ARG A 16 -6.46 -15.60 -19.31
CA ARG A 16 -5.03 -15.73 -19.02
C ARG A 16 -4.72 -14.88 -17.80
N PRO A 17 -4.03 -15.43 -16.79
CA PRO A 17 -3.70 -14.68 -15.60
C PRO A 17 -2.81 -13.49 -15.96
N ASN A 18 -3.20 -12.30 -15.55
CA ASN A 18 -2.44 -11.07 -15.80
C ASN A 18 -1.34 -10.92 -14.75
N TRP A 19 -0.25 -11.65 -14.92
CA TRP A 19 0.89 -11.62 -14.00
C TRP A 19 1.57 -10.26 -13.91
N SER A 20 1.63 -9.50 -15.01
CA SER A 20 2.21 -8.15 -14.99
C SER A 20 1.44 -7.23 -14.04
N ALA A 21 0.12 -7.33 -14.01
CA ALA A 21 -0.69 -6.58 -13.06
C ALA A 21 -0.48 -7.06 -11.60
N VAL A 22 -0.29 -8.37 -11.38
CA VAL A 22 0.03 -8.91 -10.04
C VAL A 22 1.38 -8.37 -9.55
N PHE A 23 2.41 -8.38 -10.39
CA PHE A 23 3.71 -7.82 -10.04
C PHE A 23 3.67 -6.30 -9.81
N ALA A 24 2.89 -5.56 -10.60
CA ALA A 24 2.70 -4.13 -10.38
C ALA A 24 2.05 -3.85 -9.01
N VAL A 25 1.02 -4.62 -8.64
CA VAL A 25 0.38 -4.53 -7.32
C VAL A 25 1.37 -4.92 -6.22
N ALA A 26 2.13 -5.99 -6.37
CA ALA A 26 3.14 -6.43 -5.41
C ALA A 26 4.22 -5.36 -5.20
N PHE A 27 4.68 -4.73 -6.27
CA PHE A 27 5.64 -3.63 -6.20
C PHE A 27 5.05 -2.40 -5.48
N CYS A 28 3.82 -2.03 -5.80
CA CYS A 28 3.13 -0.92 -5.13
C CYS A 28 3.00 -1.17 -3.61
N VAL A 29 2.64 -2.40 -3.21
CA VAL A 29 2.59 -2.79 -1.79
C VAL A 29 3.97 -2.72 -1.15
N ALA A 30 5.00 -3.21 -1.81
CA ALA A 30 6.36 -3.14 -1.29
C ALA A 30 6.80 -1.69 -1.04
N CYS A 31 6.50 -0.78 -1.97
CA CYS A 31 6.74 0.66 -1.78
C CYS A 31 5.96 1.22 -0.58
N LEU A 32 4.67 0.90 -0.45
CA LEU A 32 3.83 1.33 0.68
C LEU A 32 4.43 0.89 2.02
N ILE A 33 4.80 -0.38 2.15
CA ILE A 33 5.38 -0.95 3.36
C ILE A 33 6.74 -0.32 3.65
N THR A 34 7.57 -0.11 2.64
CA THR A 34 8.88 0.55 2.81
C THR A 34 8.70 1.97 3.36
N VAL A 35 7.80 2.77 2.79
CA VAL A 35 7.51 4.15 3.25
C VAL A 35 6.92 4.17 4.66
N GLU A 36 6.14 3.15 5.04
CA GLU A 36 5.58 3.04 6.39
C GLU A 36 6.66 2.76 7.44
N PHE A 37 7.56 1.82 7.17
CA PHE A 37 8.54 1.35 8.14
C PHE A 37 9.85 2.12 8.13
N LEU A 38 10.16 2.85 7.05
CA LEU A 38 11.38 3.66 6.94
C LEU A 38 11.54 4.67 8.09
N PRO A 39 10.52 5.42 8.53
CA PRO A 39 10.66 6.34 9.66
C PRO A 39 10.92 5.67 11.01
N VAL A 40 10.61 4.38 11.16
CA VAL A 40 10.90 3.65 12.41
C VAL A 40 12.41 3.60 12.67
N SER A 41 13.22 3.44 11.62
CA SER A 41 14.69 3.49 11.73
C SER A 41 15.26 4.91 11.82
N LEU A 42 14.44 5.92 11.55
CA LEU A 42 14.81 7.34 11.56
C LEU A 42 14.22 8.11 12.76
N LEU A 43 13.59 7.44 13.71
CA LEU A 43 12.92 8.07 14.86
C LEU A 43 13.85 8.99 15.64
N THR A 44 15.06 8.53 15.96
CA THR A 44 16.04 9.32 16.73
C THR A 44 16.48 10.59 15.99
N PRO A 45 16.94 10.56 14.73
CA PRO A 45 17.28 11.78 14.01
C PRO A 45 16.08 12.70 13.77
N MET A 46 14.88 12.15 13.56
CA MET A 46 13.66 12.95 13.44
C MET A 46 13.29 13.68 14.74
N ALA A 47 13.40 12.99 15.88
CA ALA A 47 13.12 13.57 17.20
C ALA A 47 14.09 14.70 17.52
N GLN A 48 15.39 14.51 17.25
CA GLN A 48 16.42 15.53 17.47
C GLN A 48 16.18 16.78 16.61
N ASP A 49 15.89 16.61 15.34
CA ASP A 49 15.73 17.71 14.40
C ASP A 49 14.43 18.51 14.64
N LEU A 50 13.36 17.85 15.08
CA LEU A 50 12.10 18.51 15.43
C LEU A 50 12.05 19.00 16.89
N GLY A 51 13.10 18.77 17.70
CA GLY A 51 13.17 19.17 19.10
C GLY A 51 12.11 18.48 19.99
N ILE A 52 11.73 17.24 19.67
CA ILE A 52 10.72 16.46 20.38
C ILE A 52 11.32 15.18 20.97
N SER A 53 10.62 14.54 21.92
CA SER A 53 11.05 13.23 22.43
C SER A 53 10.80 12.11 21.40
N GLU A 54 11.57 11.03 21.46
CA GLU A 54 11.38 9.84 20.61
C GLU A 54 9.98 9.22 20.79
N GLY A 55 9.41 9.30 22.01
CA GLY A 55 8.04 8.85 22.26
C GLY A 55 7.01 9.67 21.50
N VAL A 56 7.19 10.99 21.40
CA VAL A 56 6.33 11.86 20.58
C VAL A 56 6.55 11.59 19.10
N ALA A 57 7.79 11.43 18.65
CA ALA A 57 8.06 11.03 17.26
C ALA A 57 7.41 9.69 16.91
N GLY A 58 7.41 8.72 17.83
CA GLY A 58 6.71 7.43 17.66
C GLY A 58 5.21 7.53 17.47
N GLN A 59 4.56 8.60 17.98
CA GLN A 59 3.13 8.85 17.74
C GLN A 59 2.81 9.02 16.25
N SER A 60 3.79 9.41 15.44
CA SER A 60 3.62 9.49 13.98
C SER A 60 3.31 8.11 13.36
N VAL A 61 3.93 7.05 13.86
CA VAL A 61 3.67 5.66 13.43
C VAL A 61 2.29 5.21 13.90
N THR A 62 1.95 5.48 15.16
CA THR A 62 0.63 5.18 15.74
C THR A 62 -0.49 5.89 14.96
N THR A 63 -0.27 7.15 14.57
CA THR A 63 -1.24 7.91 13.75
C THR A 63 -1.51 7.21 12.42
N THR A 64 -0.48 6.72 11.74
CA THR A 64 -0.66 5.96 10.49
C THR A 64 -1.52 4.72 10.71
N ALA A 65 -1.21 3.92 11.72
CA ALA A 65 -1.95 2.70 12.03
C ALA A 65 -3.42 2.99 12.40
N PHE A 66 -3.66 4.01 13.21
CA PHE A 66 -4.99 4.42 13.63
C PHE A 66 -5.84 4.88 12.44
N VAL A 67 -5.29 5.76 11.60
CA VAL A 67 -5.99 6.21 10.39
C VAL A 67 -6.22 5.05 9.41
N ALA A 68 -5.25 4.15 9.25
CA ALA A 68 -5.40 2.98 8.38
C ALA A 68 -6.52 2.04 8.85
N LEU A 69 -6.69 1.87 10.18
CA LEU A 69 -7.79 1.10 10.75
C LEU A 69 -9.14 1.67 10.32
N PHE A 70 -9.37 2.97 10.54
CA PHE A 70 -10.63 3.61 10.14
C PHE A 70 -10.81 3.63 8.62
N ALA A 71 -9.74 3.94 7.87
CA ALA A 71 -9.78 3.92 6.42
C ALA A 71 -10.20 2.54 5.89
N SER A 72 -9.68 1.45 6.43
CA SER A 72 -10.03 0.10 6.00
C SER A 72 -11.51 -0.23 6.20
N LEU A 73 -12.12 0.29 7.26
CA LEU A 73 -13.54 0.06 7.57
C LEU A 73 -14.46 0.88 6.64
N PHE A 74 -14.15 2.16 6.44
CA PHE A 74 -15.04 3.08 5.71
C PHE A 74 -14.84 3.02 4.19
N ILE A 75 -13.61 2.84 3.72
CA ILE A 75 -13.28 2.85 2.29
C ILE A 75 -13.98 1.72 1.54
N THR A 76 -14.14 0.54 2.14
CA THR A 76 -14.87 -0.57 1.53
C THR A 76 -16.31 -0.21 1.20
N SER A 77 -16.97 0.58 2.05
CA SER A 77 -18.33 1.05 1.82
C SER A 77 -18.42 2.15 0.76
N ILE A 78 -17.45 3.06 0.74
CA ILE A 78 -17.41 4.20 -0.19
C ILE A 78 -17.07 3.76 -1.61
N ILE A 79 -16.14 2.81 -1.76
CA ILE A 79 -15.60 2.39 -3.07
C ILE A 79 -16.45 1.31 -3.73
N ARG A 80 -17.51 0.83 -3.11
CA ARG A 80 -18.35 -0.27 -3.63
C ARG A 80 -18.84 -0.05 -5.07
N SER A 81 -19.05 1.21 -5.47
CA SER A 81 -19.54 1.61 -6.79
C SER A 81 -18.48 2.24 -7.70
N THR A 82 -17.26 2.46 -7.19
CA THR A 82 -16.22 3.19 -7.93
C THR A 82 -15.34 2.23 -8.73
N ASP A 83 -14.96 2.65 -9.93
CA ASP A 83 -14.01 1.89 -10.75
C ASP A 83 -12.64 1.82 -10.04
N ARG A 84 -12.17 0.60 -9.82
CA ARG A 84 -10.95 0.31 -9.06
C ARG A 84 -9.69 0.92 -9.63
N ARG A 85 -9.69 1.21 -10.92
CA ARG A 85 -8.58 1.89 -11.60
C ARG A 85 -8.34 3.28 -10.99
N TYR A 86 -9.42 4.05 -10.81
CA TYR A 86 -9.35 5.36 -10.17
C TYR A 86 -8.91 5.26 -8.70
N VAL A 87 -9.35 4.23 -8.01
CA VAL A 87 -9.01 4.02 -6.60
C VAL A 87 -7.50 3.76 -6.43
N VAL A 88 -6.91 2.92 -7.26
CA VAL A 88 -5.45 2.67 -7.23
C VAL A 88 -4.68 3.95 -7.55
N ILE A 89 -5.14 4.74 -8.52
CA ILE A 89 -4.52 6.03 -8.85
C ILE A 89 -4.61 6.99 -7.65
N VAL A 90 -5.77 7.12 -7.02
CA VAL A 90 -5.97 7.99 -5.84
C VAL A 90 -5.04 7.58 -4.70
N PHE A 91 -4.91 6.29 -4.41
CA PHE A 91 -3.98 5.84 -3.35
C PHE A 91 -2.51 6.07 -3.71
N SER A 92 -2.13 5.92 -4.98
CA SER A 92 -0.77 6.23 -5.43
C SER A 92 -0.47 7.73 -5.32
N VAL A 93 -1.43 8.58 -5.69
CA VAL A 93 -1.31 10.04 -5.52
C VAL A 93 -1.24 10.39 -4.03
N LEU A 94 -2.09 9.79 -3.20
CA LEU A 94 -2.11 10.03 -1.76
C LEU A 94 -0.79 9.61 -1.09
N LEU A 95 -0.20 8.50 -1.53
CA LEU A 95 1.13 8.06 -1.11
C LEU A 95 2.19 9.10 -1.48
N THR A 96 2.18 9.58 -2.73
CA THR A 96 3.13 10.61 -3.20
C THR A 96 3.00 11.91 -2.40
N VAL A 97 1.75 12.36 -2.17
CA VAL A 97 1.48 13.54 -1.34
C VAL A 97 1.97 13.34 0.09
N SER A 98 1.75 12.16 0.67
CA SER A 98 2.28 11.82 1.99
C SER A 98 3.80 11.93 2.06
N CYS A 99 4.51 11.36 1.09
CA CYS A 99 5.98 11.44 1.02
C CYS A 99 6.47 12.90 0.93
N LEU A 100 5.82 13.72 0.10
CA LEU A 100 6.14 15.14 -0.01
C LEU A 100 5.90 15.89 1.30
N LEU A 101 4.74 15.68 1.96
CA LEU A 101 4.42 16.32 3.22
C LEU A 101 5.43 15.94 4.32
N VAL A 102 5.84 14.69 4.39
CA VAL A 102 6.84 14.21 5.35
C VAL A 102 8.21 14.81 5.04
N SER A 103 8.63 14.86 3.78
CA SER A 103 9.91 15.43 3.36
C SER A 103 10.02 16.93 3.68
N PHE A 104 8.94 17.69 3.52
CA PHE A 104 8.89 19.12 3.82
C PHE A 104 8.43 19.43 5.26
N ALA A 105 8.33 18.42 6.14
CA ALA A 105 7.85 18.62 7.49
C ALA A 105 8.83 19.42 8.35
N ASN A 106 8.48 20.68 8.61
CA ASN A 106 9.19 21.58 9.53
C ASN A 106 8.54 21.62 10.93
N SER A 107 7.44 20.91 11.12
CA SER A 107 6.73 20.81 12.38
C SER A 107 6.14 19.40 12.57
N PHE A 108 6.00 19.02 13.83
CA PHE A 108 5.39 17.72 14.16
C PHE A 108 3.96 17.59 13.64
N SER A 109 3.18 18.69 13.63
CA SER A 109 1.81 18.68 13.09
C SER A 109 1.78 18.36 11.59
N LEU A 110 2.70 18.93 10.80
CA LEU A 110 2.79 18.64 9.36
C LEU A 110 3.21 17.20 9.10
N LEU A 111 4.13 16.68 9.92
CA LEU A 111 4.51 15.28 9.90
C LEU A 111 3.30 14.36 10.14
N LEU A 112 2.47 14.67 11.15
CA LEU A 112 1.26 13.89 11.45
C LEU A 112 0.25 13.90 10.30
N VAL A 113 0.06 15.03 9.63
CA VAL A 113 -0.81 15.12 8.44
C VAL A 113 -0.30 14.23 7.31
N GLY A 114 1.00 14.26 7.03
CA GLY A 114 1.61 13.36 6.05
C GLY A 114 1.42 11.88 6.41
N ARG A 115 1.59 11.53 7.68
CA ARG A 115 1.39 10.17 8.18
C ARG A 115 -0.08 9.73 8.15
N ALA A 116 -1.03 10.65 8.37
CA ALA A 116 -2.45 10.39 8.21
C ALA A 116 -2.81 10.09 6.73
N CYS A 117 -2.24 10.86 5.79
CA CYS A 117 -2.41 10.57 4.35
C CYS A 117 -1.87 9.18 3.98
N LEU A 118 -0.73 8.78 4.54
CA LEU A 118 -0.20 7.43 4.36
C LEU A 118 -1.16 6.37 4.91
N GLY A 119 -1.69 6.59 6.11
CA GLY A 119 -2.66 5.69 6.74
C GLY A 119 -3.92 5.49 5.89
N LEU A 120 -4.46 6.54 5.27
CA LEU A 120 -5.58 6.43 4.34
C LEU A 120 -5.22 5.55 3.12
N ALA A 121 -4.06 5.77 2.52
CA ALA A 121 -3.59 4.97 1.38
C ALA A 121 -3.39 3.50 1.77
N LEU A 122 -2.74 3.26 2.91
CA LEU A 122 -2.43 1.92 3.41
C LEU A 122 -3.71 1.14 3.75
N GLY A 123 -4.60 1.72 4.55
CA GLY A 123 -5.85 1.08 4.95
C GLY A 123 -6.77 0.79 3.77
N GLY A 124 -6.88 1.75 2.83
CA GLY A 124 -7.66 1.57 1.61
C GLY A 124 -7.09 0.50 0.69
N PHE A 125 -5.77 0.47 0.52
CA PHE A 125 -5.11 -0.53 -0.31
C PHE A 125 -5.31 -1.95 0.27
N TRP A 126 -5.09 -2.15 1.57
CA TRP A 126 -5.29 -3.45 2.22
C TRP A 126 -6.74 -3.93 2.15
N ALA A 127 -7.70 -3.04 2.37
CA ALA A 127 -9.11 -3.37 2.26
C ALA A 127 -9.52 -3.87 0.85
N MET A 128 -8.81 -3.43 -0.19
CA MET A 128 -9.11 -3.80 -1.58
C MET A 128 -8.20 -4.89 -2.16
N SER A 129 -7.06 -5.17 -1.55
CA SER A 129 -6.01 -6.03 -2.11
C SER A 129 -6.50 -7.42 -2.51
N ALA A 130 -7.26 -8.09 -1.64
CA ALA A 130 -7.82 -9.40 -1.93
C ALA A 130 -8.82 -9.36 -3.09
N SER A 131 -9.73 -8.37 -3.09
CA SER A 131 -10.75 -8.23 -4.13
C SER A 131 -10.17 -7.80 -5.48
N LEU A 132 -9.07 -7.04 -5.47
CA LEU A 132 -8.33 -6.68 -6.68
C LEU A 132 -7.64 -7.92 -7.24
N THR A 133 -6.95 -8.69 -6.42
CA THR A 133 -6.26 -9.92 -6.82
C THR A 133 -7.22 -10.94 -7.46
N MET A 134 -8.41 -11.13 -6.87
CA MET A 134 -9.43 -12.05 -7.43
C MET A 134 -9.94 -11.67 -8.82
N ARG A 135 -9.74 -10.41 -9.26
CA ARG A 135 -10.12 -9.96 -10.61
C ARG A 135 -8.98 -10.01 -11.61
N LEU A 136 -7.74 -9.96 -11.13
CA LEU A 136 -6.55 -9.97 -11.98
C LEU A 136 -6.20 -11.36 -12.48
N VAL A 137 -6.62 -12.39 -11.73
CA VAL A 137 -6.30 -13.78 -12.05
C VAL A 137 -7.52 -14.69 -11.87
N PRO A 138 -7.59 -15.81 -12.62
CA PRO A 138 -8.61 -16.85 -12.42
C PRO A 138 -8.59 -17.39 -10.98
N LYS A 139 -9.74 -17.78 -10.44
CA LYS A 139 -9.91 -18.28 -9.06
C LYS A 139 -8.87 -19.33 -8.66
N ARG A 140 -8.47 -20.17 -9.60
CA ARG A 140 -7.51 -21.27 -9.44
C ARG A 140 -6.10 -20.80 -9.05
N VAL A 141 -5.68 -19.60 -9.48
CA VAL A 141 -4.35 -19.04 -9.25
C VAL A 141 -4.33 -17.87 -8.25
N VAL A 142 -5.48 -17.50 -7.67
CA VAL A 142 -5.57 -16.46 -6.64
C VAL A 142 -4.64 -16.72 -5.44
N PRO A 143 -4.54 -17.95 -4.88
CA PRO A 143 -3.62 -18.21 -3.78
C PRO A 143 -2.16 -17.91 -4.16
N LYS A 144 -1.75 -18.28 -5.39
CA LYS A 144 -0.40 -18.00 -5.88
C LYS A 144 -0.14 -16.51 -6.11
N ALA A 145 -1.13 -15.76 -6.58
CA ALA A 145 -1.02 -14.32 -6.73
C ALA A 145 -0.93 -13.61 -5.36
N LEU A 146 -1.71 -14.05 -4.39
CA LEU A 146 -1.61 -13.54 -3.01
C LEU A 146 -0.26 -13.86 -2.37
N SER A 147 0.30 -15.04 -2.62
CA SER A 147 1.65 -15.40 -2.13
C SER A 147 2.72 -14.49 -2.70
N VAL A 148 2.62 -14.06 -3.95
CA VAL A 148 3.56 -13.10 -4.57
C VAL A 148 3.44 -11.74 -3.88
N ILE A 149 2.22 -11.26 -3.62
CA ILE A 149 2.00 -9.97 -2.95
C ILE A 149 2.52 -10.03 -1.50
N LEU A 150 2.19 -11.07 -0.74
CA LEU A 150 2.65 -11.24 0.63
C LEU A 150 4.17 -11.44 0.71
N GLY A 151 4.76 -12.12 -0.27
CA GLY A 151 6.20 -12.23 -0.41
C GLY A 151 6.89 -10.88 -0.60
N ALA A 152 6.29 -10.02 -1.43
CA ALA A 152 6.78 -8.64 -1.61
C ALA A 152 6.70 -7.82 -0.32
N VAL A 153 5.63 -7.98 0.48
CA VAL A 153 5.51 -7.37 1.82
C VAL A 153 6.65 -7.84 2.73
N SER A 154 6.90 -9.14 2.78
CA SER A 154 7.95 -9.72 3.63
C SER A 154 9.34 -9.22 3.24
N ILE A 155 9.63 -9.13 1.95
CA ILE A 155 10.89 -8.57 1.43
C ILE A 155 11.01 -7.10 1.81
N ALA A 156 9.94 -6.32 1.64
CA ALA A 156 9.93 -4.90 1.98
C ALA A 156 10.18 -4.66 3.47
N LEU A 157 9.56 -5.44 4.35
CA LEU A 157 9.78 -5.37 5.80
C LEU A 157 11.24 -5.61 6.20
N VAL A 158 11.89 -6.61 5.57
CA VAL A 158 13.29 -6.94 5.86
C VAL A 158 14.23 -5.85 5.35
N ILE A 159 13.92 -5.25 4.21
CA ILE A 159 14.79 -4.24 3.57
C ILE A 159 14.54 -2.83 4.12
N ALA A 160 13.33 -2.50 4.55
CA ALA A 160 12.95 -1.14 4.94
C ALA A 160 13.83 -0.57 6.07
N ALA A 161 14.09 -1.32 7.12
CA ALA A 161 14.86 -0.84 8.26
C ALA A 161 16.36 -0.61 7.93
N PRO A 162 17.10 -1.56 7.30
CA PRO A 162 18.47 -1.32 6.85
C PRO A 162 18.57 -0.18 5.84
N LEU A 163 17.63 -0.12 4.88
CA LEU A 163 17.60 0.92 3.86
C LEU A 163 17.38 2.30 4.49
N GLY A 164 16.44 2.41 5.42
CA GLY A 164 16.17 3.65 6.13
C GLY A 164 17.36 4.13 6.97
N SER A 165 18.00 3.23 7.69
CA SER A 165 19.20 3.55 8.46
C SER A 165 20.37 3.98 7.58
N PHE A 166 20.60 3.29 6.46
CA PHE A 166 21.66 3.62 5.51
C PHE A 166 21.41 4.96 4.81
N LEU A 167 20.24 5.18 4.25
CA LEU A 167 19.88 6.42 3.58
C LEU A 167 19.85 7.61 4.55
N GLY A 168 19.27 7.41 5.73
CA GLY A 168 19.21 8.45 6.75
C GLY A 168 20.59 8.90 7.25
N GLY A 169 21.55 7.97 7.28
CA GLY A 169 22.95 8.28 7.62
C GLY A 169 23.72 9.08 6.55
N ILE A 170 23.34 8.94 5.27
CA ILE A 170 24.06 9.59 4.15
C ILE A 170 23.36 10.90 3.74
N ILE A 171 22.04 10.87 3.58
CA ILE A 171 21.28 11.95 2.93
C ILE A 171 20.47 12.75 3.97
N GLY A 172 20.30 12.21 5.17
CA GLY A 172 19.37 12.72 6.17
C GLY A 172 17.94 12.19 5.99
N TRP A 173 17.10 12.39 6.98
CA TRP A 173 15.74 11.79 7.02
C TRP A 173 14.69 12.51 6.15
N ARG A 174 15.02 13.74 5.68
CA ARG A 174 14.11 14.56 4.86
C ARG A 174 14.25 14.37 3.35
N ASN A 175 15.36 13.78 2.86
CA ASN A 175 15.66 13.66 1.44
C ASN A 175 15.38 12.27 0.85
#